data_608f771ae2247b892fccaceb9de8f3a4
#
_entry.id   608f771ae2247b892fccaceb9de8f3a4
#
_cell.length_a   1.000
_cell.length_b   1.000
_cell.length_c   1.000
_cell.angle_alpha   90.00
_cell.angle_beta   90.00
_cell.angle_gamma   90.00
#
_symmetry.space_group_name_H-M   'P 1'
#
loop_
_entity.id
_entity.type
_entity.pdbx_description
1 polymer ?
#
loop_
_entity_poly.entity_id
_entity_poly.type
_entity_poly.pdbx_seq_one_letter_code
_entity_poly.pdbx_strand_id
1 'polypeptide(L)'
;FNVEKGDKVAVIGDNSLATTAFHQILNGELDATTGDFEFGQTITTAYLPNENEEFFDGTESLMDWLRQYSENKDEMFIRGFLGKMLFSGEEVLKKSDVLSGGEKVRCMLSRMMMASANVLMLDEPTNHLDLETIEALNNSMKTFTGTLMFTSRDHTFTETVANRIVELTPKGFIDSLKSFDEYIVDGGIADQKKALS
;
A
#
# COMPACT_ATOMS: atom_id res chain seq x y z
N PHE A 1 1.43 1.71 19.55
CA PHE A 1 0.65 2.88 19.11
C PHE A 1 -0.71 2.46 18.59
N ASN A 2 -1.67 3.36 18.59
CA ASN A 2 -3.01 3.09 18.05
C ASN A 2 -3.17 3.81 16.72
N VAL A 3 -3.82 3.15 15.76
CA VAL A 3 -4.16 3.73 14.46
C VAL A 3 -5.66 3.94 14.40
N GLU A 4 -6.09 5.13 14.01
CA GLU A 4 -7.49 5.52 14.00
C GLU A 4 -8.01 5.63 12.57
N LYS A 5 -9.33 5.68 12.43
CA LYS A 5 -9.97 5.86 11.14
C LYS A 5 -9.53 7.18 10.49
N GLY A 6 -9.04 7.08 9.26
CA GLY A 6 -8.56 8.23 8.49
C GLY A 6 -7.06 8.51 8.65
N ASP A 7 -6.36 7.79 9.53
CA ASP A 7 -4.91 7.87 9.58
C ASP A 7 -4.29 7.39 8.27
N LYS A 8 -3.33 8.16 7.78
CA LYS A 8 -2.50 7.84 6.61
C LYS A 8 -1.06 7.72 7.11
N VAL A 9 -0.72 6.52 7.57
CA VAL A 9 0.54 6.25 8.25
C VAL A 9 1.61 5.86 7.24
N ALA A 10 2.63 6.70 7.07
CA ALA A 10 3.85 6.28 6.40
C ALA A 10 4.74 5.53 7.40
N VAL A 11 4.99 4.27 7.13
CA VAL A 11 5.91 3.43 7.89
C VAL A 11 7.28 3.52 7.24
N ILE A 12 8.24 4.08 7.94
CA ILE A 12 9.60 4.28 7.42
C ILE A 12 10.62 3.57 8.31
N GLY A 13 11.83 3.39 7.82
CA GLY A 13 12.93 2.77 8.55
C GLY A 13 14.16 2.58 7.68
N ASP A 14 15.32 2.49 8.31
CA ASP A 14 16.60 2.30 7.59
C ASP A 14 16.72 0.89 6.97
N ASN A 15 15.91 -0.07 7.45
CA ASN A 15 15.91 -1.45 6.98
C ASN A 15 14.57 -1.78 6.29
N SER A 16 14.59 -1.89 4.96
CA SER A 16 13.41 -2.25 4.17
C SER A 16 12.85 -3.64 4.51
N LEU A 17 13.67 -4.58 4.93
CA LEU A 17 13.19 -5.89 5.39
C LEU A 17 12.34 -5.76 6.68
N ALA A 18 12.68 -4.83 7.55
CA ALA A 18 11.89 -4.60 8.77
C ALA A 18 10.53 -3.97 8.46
N THR A 19 10.46 -3.03 7.51
CA THR A 19 9.20 -2.41 7.10
C THR A 19 8.30 -3.41 6.35
N THR A 20 8.85 -4.24 5.49
CA THR A 20 8.13 -5.35 4.84
C THR A 20 7.63 -6.36 5.87
N ALA A 21 8.51 -6.83 6.78
CA ALA A 21 8.12 -7.76 7.85
C ALA A 21 6.99 -7.20 8.73
N PHE A 22 7.02 -5.90 9.01
CA PHE A 22 5.93 -5.24 9.74
C PHE A 22 4.58 -5.39 9.03
N HIS A 23 4.52 -5.14 7.72
CA HIS A 23 3.29 -5.35 6.94
C HIS A 23 2.87 -6.83 6.89
N GLN A 24 3.82 -7.74 6.71
CA GLN A 24 3.55 -9.19 6.69
C GLN A 24 3.00 -9.70 8.02
N ILE A 25 3.51 -9.19 9.16
CA ILE A 25 2.98 -9.51 10.49
C ILE A 25 1.53 -9.04 10.60
N LEU A 26 1.23 -7.80 10.21
CA LEU A 26 -0.13 -7.27 10.25
C LEU A 26 -1.10 -8.01 9.32
N ASN A 27 -0.59 -8.54 8.21
CA ASN A 27 -1.38 -9.36 7.28
C ASN A 27 -1.48 -10.84 7.68
N GLY A 28 -0.79 -11.26 8.74
CA GLY A 28 -0.79 -12.64 9.24
C GLY A 28 0.04 -13.62 8.42
N GLU A 29 0.97 -13.11 7.59
CA GLU A 29 1.92 -13.93 6.81
C GLU A 29 3.17 -14.28 7.63
N LEU A 30 3.46 -13.51 8.67
CA LEU A 30 4.61 -13.68 9.54
C LEU A 30 4.18 -13.52 11.01
N ASP A 31 4.67 -14.40 11.88
CA ASP A 31 4.43 -14.30 13.31
C ASP A 31 5.33 -13.25 13.97
N ALA A 32 4.78 -12.43 14.86
CA ALA A 32 5.57 -11.53 15.68
C ALA A 32 6.40 -12.31 16.71
N THR A 33 7.70 -11.99 16.82
CA THR A 33 8.57 -12.60 17.83
C THR A 33 8.18 -12.19 19.25
N THR A 34 7.75 -10.95 19.42
CA THR A 34 7.27 -10.38 20.70
C THR A 34 6.22 -9.30 20.39
N GLY A 35 5.39 -9.00 21.37
CA GLY A 35 4.31 -8.03 21.24
C GLY A 35 3.08 -8.63 20.58
N ASP A 36 2.03 -7.85 20.53
CA ASP A 36 0.73 -8.20 19.97
C ASP A 36 0.10 -7.00 19.25
N PHE A 37 -0.84 -7.28 18.38
CA PHE A 37 -1.68 -6.28 17.73
C PHE A 37 -3.10 -6.81 17.60
N GLU A 38 -4.05 -5.91 17.49
CA GLU A 38 -5.47 -6.25 17.35
C GLU A 38 -6.13 -5.32 16.33
N PHE A 39 -6.93 -5.88 15.43
CA PHE A 39 -7.84 -5.11 14.59
C PHE A 39 -9.21 -5.01 15.25
N GLY A 40 -9.82 -3.84 15.16
CA GLY A 40 -11.20 -3.65 15.60
C GLY A 40 -12.18 -4.56 14.83
N GLN A 41 -13.31 -4.90 15.44
CA GLN A 41 -14.29 -5.86 14.92
C GLN A 41 -14.86 -5.53 13.52
N THR A 42 -14.85 -4.25 13.13
CA THR A 42 -15.37 -3.77 11.83
C THR A 42 -14.29 -3.55 10.78
N ILE A 43 -13.05 -3.91 11.09
CA ILE A 43 -11.92 -3.70 10.19
C ILE A 43 -11.88 -4.81 9.14
N THR A 44 -11.80 -4.37 7.89
CA THR A 44 -11.51 -5.20 6.72
C THR A 44 -10.25 -4.69 6.07
N THR A 45 -9.27 -5.57 5.92
CA THR A 45 -7.94 -5.22 5.40
C THR A 45 -7.78 -5.64 3.95
N ALA A 46 -6.95 -4.89 3.21
CA ALA A 46 -6.38 -5.34 1.94
C ALA A 46 -4.89 -5.00 1.94
N TYR A 47 -4.08 -5.93 1.44
CA TYR A 47 -2.64 -5.82 1.43
C TYR A 47 -2.08 -5.90 0.01
N LEU A 48 -1.20 -4.96 -0.33
CA LEU A 48 -0.36 -4.99 -1.50
C LEU A 48 1.07 -5.34 -1.06
N PRO A 49 1.55 -6.56 -1.32
CA PRO A 49 2.93 -6.92 -1.05
C PRO A 49 3.88 -6.28 -2.06
N ASN A 50 5.13 -6.05 -1.65
CA ASN A 50 6.19 -5.56 -2.54
C ASN A 50 6.47 -6.56 -3.69
N GLU A 51 6.44 -7.87 -3.39
CA GLU A 51 6.50 -8.95 -4.39
C GLU A 51 5.09 -9.48 -4.66
N ASN A 52 4.66 -9.45 -5.92
CA ASN A 52 3.29 -9.80 -6.31
C ASN A 52 3.23 -10.73 -7.52
N GLU A 53 4.34 -11.34 -7.92
CA GLU A 53 4.41 -12.17 -9.13
C GLU A 53 3.54 -13.42 -9.05
N GLU A 54 3.39 -14.00 -7.88
CA GLU A 54 2.59 -15.21 -7.63
C GLU A 54 1.09 -15.06 -7.97
N PHE A 55 0.59 -13.81 -8.02
CA PHE A 55 -0.80 -13.54 -8.37
C PHE A 55 -1.06 -13.57 -9.89
N PHE A 56 -0.01 -13.69 -10.71
CA PHE A 56 -0.07 -13.54 -12.17
C PHE A 56 0.56 -14.73 -12.92
N ASP A 57 0.36 -15.93 -12.43
CA ASP A 57 0.85 -17.18 -13.01
C ASP A 57 -0.11 -17.79 -14.07
N GLY A 58 -1.29 -17.19 -14.23
CA GLY A 58 -2.31 -17.60 -15.18
C GLY A 58 -2.15 -16.99 -16.57
N THR A 59 -3.01 -17.42 -17.49
CA THR A 59 -3.06 -16.96 -18.90
C THR A 59 -4.36 -16.24 -19.25
N GLU A 60 -5.18 -15.97 -18.27
CA GLU A 60 -6.44 -15.24 -18.42
C GLU A 60 -6.19 -13.75 -18.76
N SER A 61 -7.19 -13.09 -19.33
CA SER A 61 -7.14 -11.65 -19.55
C SER A 61 -7.14 -10.89 -18.21
N LEU A 62 -6.60 -9.66 -18.19
CA LEU A 62 -6.67 -8.80 -16.99
C LEU A 62 -8.09 -8.63 -16.45
N MET A 63 -9.04 -8.49 -17.37
CA MET A 63 -10.44 -8.37 -17.01
C MET A 63 -10.95 -9.63 -16.32
N ASP A 64 -10.59 -10.81 -16.81
CA ASP A 64 -11.01 -12.08 -16.21
C ASP A 64 -10.24 -12.35 -14.91
N TRP A 65 -8.96 -11.99 -14.87
CA TRP A 65 -8.16 -12.03 -13.65
C TRP A 65 -8.78 -11.17 -12.52
N LEU A 66 -9.17 -9.93 -12.81
CA LEU A 66 -9.81 -9.09 -11.79
C LEU A 66 -11.21 -9.58 -11.44
N ARG A 67 -11.97 -10.07 -12.43
CA ARG A 67 -13.33 -10.58 -12.26
C ARG A 67 -13.42 -11.73 -11.25
N GLN A 68 -12.39 -12.58 -11.14
CA GLN A 68 -12.42 -13.70 -10.19
C GLN A 68 -12.53 -13.24 -8.72
N TYR A 69 -12.03 -12.04 -8.40
CA TYR A 69 -12.06 -11.45 -7.06
C TYR A 69 -13.32 -10.61 -6.77
N SER A 70 -14.26 -10.51 -7.70
CA SER A 70 -15.47 -9.71 -7.56
C SER A 70 -16.71 -10.59 -7.41
N GLU A 71 -17.65 -10.18 -6.55
CA GLU A 71 -19.01 -10.75 -6.54
C GLU A 71 -19.80 -10.28 -7.76
N ASN A 72 -19.66 -9.01 -8.13
CA ASN A 72 -20.26 -8.46 -9.34
C ASN A 72 -19.38 -8.80 -10.55
N LYS A 73 -19.90 -9.64 -11.46
CA LYS A 73 -19.21 -10.12 -12.66
C LYS A 73 -19.45 -9.25 -13.90
N ASP A 74 -20.17 -8.15 -13.76
CA ASP A 74 -20.47 -7.24 -14.87
C ASP A 74 -19.18 -6.62 -15.45
N GLU A 75 -19.09 -6.61 -16.77
CA GLU A 75 -17.89 -6.15 -17.48
C GLU A 75 -17.62 -4.67 -17.25
N MET A 76 -18.64 -3.81 -17.26
CA MET A 76 -18.46 -2.37 -17.06
C MET A 76 -18.00 -2.08 -15.64
N PHE A 77 -18.48 -2.83 -14.65
CA PHE A 77 -18.06 -2.75 -13.28
C PHE A 77 -16.56 -3.06 -13.14
N ILE A 78 -16.12 -4.18 -13.70
CA ILE A 78 -14.70 -4.60 -13.67
C ILE A 78 -13.79 -3.61 -14.40
N ARG A 79 -14.18 -3.18 -15.62
CA ARG A 79 -13.46 -2.16 -16.39
C ARG A 79 -13.34 -0.83 -15.65
N GLY A 80 -14.33 -0.47 -14.85
CA GLY A 80 -14.32 0.74 -14.03
C GLY A 80 -13.17 0.78 -13.02
N PHE A 81 -12.85 -0.35 -12.39
CA PHE A 81 -11.71 -0.44 -11.46
C PHE A 81 -10.36 -0.47 -12.19
N LEU A 82 -10.25 -1.20 -13.30
CA LEU A 82 -9.05 -1.16 -14.14
C LEU A 82 -8.80 0.25 -14.68
N GLY A 83 -9.85 0.95 -15.13
CA GLY A 83 -9.76 2.32 -15.63
C GLY A 83 -9.27 3.33 -14.59
N LYS A 84 -9.58 3.16 -13.31
CA LYS A 84 -9.04 4.00 -12.22
C LYS A 84 -7.51 3.90 -12.11
N MET A 85 -6.95 2.78 -12.54
CA MET A 85 -5.51 2.55 -12.61
C MET A 85 -4.99 2.64 -14.05
N LEU A 86 -5.64 3.45 -14.89
CA LEU A 86 -5.21 3.82 -16.24
C LEU A 86 -5.14 2.66 -17.24
N PHE A 87 -5.83 1.55 -17.01
CA PHE A 87 -6.02 0.55 -18.05
C PHE A 87 -7.16 0.96 -18.97
N SER A 88 -6.90 1.03 -20.27
CA SER A 88 -7.86 1.50 -21.24
C SER A 88 -7.99 0.57 -22.45
N GLY A 89 -9.10 0.66 -23.16
CA GLY A 89 -9.33 -0.02 -24.44
C GLY A 89 -9.03 -1.52 -24.39
N GLU A 90 -8.10 -1.97 -25.24
CA GLU A 90 -7.72 -3.37 -25.38
C GLU A 90 -6.68 -3.83 -24.34
N GLU A 91 -6.10 -2.93 -23.56
CA GLU A 91 -5.12 -3.30 -22.52
C GLU A 91 -5.72 -4.28 -21.50
N VAL A 92 -7.02 -4.15 -21.21
CA VAL A 92 -7.73 -5.05 -20.30
C VAL A 92 -7.83 -6.50 -20.83
N LEU A 93 -7.53 -6.73 -22.11
CA LEU A 93 -7.49 -8.04 -22.75
C LEU A 93 -6.10 -8.67 -22.76
N LYS A 94 -5.07 -7.94 -22.30
CA LYS A 94 -3.73 -8.52 -22.13
C LYS A 94 -3.80 -9.70 -21.17
N LYS A 95 -2.97 -10.71 -21.42
CA LYS A 95 -2.85 -11.87 -20.53
C LYS A 95 -2.09 -11.51 -19.27
N SER A 96 -2.46 -12.13 -18.15
CA SER A 96 -1.86 -11.85 -16.83
C SER A 96 -0.37 -12.22 -16.78
N ASP A 97 0.07 -13.25 -17.52
CA ASP A 97 1.46 -13.73 -17.55
C ASP A 97 2.44 -12.82 -18.33
N VAL A 98 1.94 -11.90 -19.17
CA VAL A 98 2.80 -11.00 -19.97
C VAL A 98 2.89 -9.56 -19.43
N LEU A 99 2.38 -9.34 -18.22
CA LEU A 99 2.36 -8.01 -17.62
C LEU A 99 3.75 -7.57 -17.15
N SER A 100 4.04 -6.28 -17.36
CA SER A 100 5.17 -5.61 -16.71
C SER A 100 4.94 -5.50 -15.18
N GLY A 101 6.02 -5.27 -14.43
CA GLY A 101 5.92 -5.05 -12.98
C GLY A 101 4.94 -3.94 -12.61
N GLY A 102 4.98 -2.80 -13.31
CA GLY A 102 4.04 -1.70 -13.09
C GLY A 102 2.58 -2.06 -13.42
N GLU A 103 2.34 -2.82 -14.47
CA GLU A 103 1.00 -3.31 -14.80
C GLU A 103 0.47 -4.27 -13.72
N LYS A 104 1.31 -5.16 -13.19
CA LYS A 104 0.95 -6.03 -12.07
C LYS A 104 0.54 -5.24 -10.83
N VAL A 105 1.33 -4.23 -10.43
CA VAL A 105 1.00 -3.35 -9.29
C VAL A 105 -0.33 -2.64 -9.53
N ARG A 106 -0.57 -2.08 -10.73
CA ARG A 106 -1.85 -1.44 -11.09
C ARG A 106 -3.03 -2.40 -11.00
N CYS A 107 -2.86 -3.65 -11.39
CA CYS A 107 -3.90 -4.69 -11.26
C CYS A 107 -4.20 -5.00 -9.80
N MET A 108 -3.16 -5.17 -8.98
CA MET A 108 -3.32 -5.39 -7.53
C MET A 108 -4.05 -4.23 -6.86
N LEU A 109 -3.71 -2.99 -7.20
CA LEU A 109 -4.41 -1.80 -6.69
C LEU A 109 -5.88 -1.78 -7.12
N SER A 110 -6.18 -2.14 -8.37
CA SER A 110 -7.55 -2.28 -8.85
C SER A 110 -8.35 -3.31 -8.03
N ARG A 111 -7.73 -4.46 -7.73
CA ARG A 111 -8.30 -5.51 -6.88
C ARG A 111 -8.56 -4.99 -5.45
N MET A 112 -7.60 -4.30 -4.84
CA MET A 112 -7.75 -3.75 -3.49
C MET A 112 -8.88 -2.72 -3.41
N MET A 113 -8.99 -1.84 -4.40
CA MET A 113 -10.07 -0.86 -4.49
C MET A 113 -11.44 -1.52 -4.63
N MET A 114 -11.52 -2.64 -5.35
CA MET A 114 -12.75 -3.40 -5.54
C MET A 114 -13.16 -4.16 -4.27
N ALA A 115 -12.21 -4.59 -3.46
CA ALA A 115 -12.47 -5.34 -2.23
C ALA A 115 -13.18 -4.53 -1.13
N SER A 116 -13.36 -3.21 -1.31
CA SER A 116 -14.03 -2.32 -0.36
C SER A 116 -13.45 -2.38 1.07
N ALA A 117 -12.17 -2.67 1.21
CA ALA A 117 -11.48 -2.68 2.48
C ALA A 117 -11.44 -1.27 3.10
N ASN A 118 -11.56 -1.19 4.42
CA ASN A 118 -11.47 0.09 5.14
C ASN A 118 -10.09 0.36 5.74
N VAL A 119 -9.18 -0.62 5.67
CA VAL A 119 -7.74 -0.47 5.96
C VAL A 119 -6.95 -1.02 4.79
N LEU A 120 -6.11 -0.18 4.19
CA LEU A 120 -5.19 -0.57 3.14
C LEU A 120 -3.76 -0.61 3.67
N MET A 121 -3.04 -1.68 3.38
CA MET A 121 -1.63 -1.83 3.67
C MET A 121 -0.87 -1.94 2.34
N LEU A 122 0.06 -1.02 2.09
CA LEU A 122 0.79 -0.95 0.82
C LEU A 122 2.29 -1.01 1.09
N ASP A 123 2.95 -2.05 0.61
CA ASP A 123 4.41 -2.18 0.71
C ASP A 123 5.05 -1.78 -0.62
N GLU A 124 5.71 -0.62 -0.63
CA GLU A 124 6.37 0.00 -1.78
C GLU A 124 5.49 0.11 -3.04
N PRO A 125 4.26 0.67 -2.95
CA PRO A 125 3.29 0.69 -4.04
C PRO A 125 3.73 1.50 -5.27
N THR A 126 4.74 2.36 -5.11
CA THR A 126 5.28 3.21 -6.18
C THR A 126 6.39 2.54 -7.00
N ASN A 127 6.89 1.37 -6.54
CA ASN A 127 7.91 0.64 -7.27
C ASN A 127 7.41 0.22 -8.65
N HIS A 128 8.29 0.38 -9.65
CA HIS A 128 8.03 0.03 -11.05
C HIS A 128 6.89 0.78 -11.74
N LEU A 129 6.32 1.81 -11.10
CA LEU A 129 5.30 2.68 -11.71
C LEU A 129 5.95 3.84 -12.47
N ASP A 130 5.31 4.25 -13.56
CA ASP A 130 5.61 5.52 -14.22
C ASP A 130 4.98 6.71 -13.48
N LEU A 131 5.39 7.91 -13.82
CA LEU A 131 4.96 9.13 -13.13
C LEU A 131 3.44 9.34 -13.19
N GLU A 132 2.81 9.03 -14.32
CA GLU A 132 1.36 9.19 -14.51
C GLU A 132 0.60 8.24 -13.57
N THR A 133 1.06 7.01 -13.45
CA THR A 133 0.47 6.02 -12.54
C THR A 133 0.71 6.38 -11.07
N ILE A 134 1.89 6.90 -10.71
CA ILE A 134 2.16 7.39 -9.35
C ILE A 134 1.21 8.54 -9.00
N GLU A 135 0.96 9.46 -9.93
CA GLU A 135 0.02 10.56 -9.73
C GLU A 135 -1.43 10.05 -9.55
N ALA A 136 -1.87 9.09 -10.36
CA ALA A 136 -3.19 8.47 -10.23
C ALA A 136 -3.34 7.74 -8.88
N LEU A 137 -2.31 7.00 -8.44
CA LEU A 137 -2.26 6.36 -7.13
C LEU A 137 -2.33 7.40 -6.01
N ASN A 138 -1.52 8.44 -6.08
CA ASN A 138 -1.48 9.53 -5.11
C ASN A 138 -2.87 10.15 -4.92
N ASN A 139 -3.53 10.53 -6.01
CA ASN A 139 -4.87 11.10 -5.98
C ASN A 139 -5.90 10.14 -5.38
N SER A 140 -5.81 8.86 -5.69
CA SER A 140 -6.69 7.82 -5.14
C SER A 140 -6.47 7.65 -3.63
N MET A 141 -5.22 7.64 -3.17
CA MET A 141 -4.90 7.48 -1.75
C MET A 141 -5.26 8.72 -0.92
N LYS A 142 -5.08 9.92 -1.47
CA LYS A 142 -5.51 11.18 -0.80
C LYS A 142 -7.02 11.23 -0.57
N THR A 143 -7.80 10.74 -1.51
CA THR A 143 -9.27 10.75 -1.44
C THR A 143 -9.85 9.52 -0.72
N PHE A 144 -9.07 8.51 -0.46
CA PHE A 144 -9.51 7.33 0.28
C PHE A 144 -9.90 7.70 1.71
N THR A 145 -11.12 7.38 2.11
CA THR A 145 -11.70 7.78 3.41
C THR A 145 -11.38 6.80 4.56
N GLY A 146 -10.78 5.66 4.24
CA GLY A 146 -10.33 4.67 5.22
C GLY A 146 -8.94 4.98 5.77
N THR A 147 -8.41 4.02 6.50
CA THR A 147 -7.05 4.07 7.06
C THR A 147 -6.06 3.48 6.07
N LEU A 148 -4.90 4.09 5.97
CA LEU A 148 -3.81 3.66 5.11
C LEU A 148 -2.54 3.49 5.94
N MET A 149 -1.85 2.36 5.75
CA MET A 149 -0.49 2.14 6.23
C MET A 149 0.37 1.79 5.03
N PHE A 150 1.47 2.50 4.81
CA PHE A 150 2.28 2.26 3.63
C PHE A 150 3.76 2.53 3.86
N THR A 151 4.60 1.85 3.09
CA THR A 151 6.00 2.19 2.87
C THR A 151 6.16 2.76 1.48
N SER A 152 6.99 3.75 1.29
CA SER A 152 7.37 4.24 -0.04
C SER A 152 8.71 4.97 0.02
N ARG A 153 9.51 4.80 -1.02
CA ARG A 153 10.73 5.59 -1.26
C ARG A 153 10.46 6.87 -2.04
N ASP A 154 9.26 7.01 -2.56
CA ASP A 154 8.83 8.23 -3.25
C ASP A 154 8.52 9.32 -2.22
N HIS A 155 9.37 10.36 -2.21
CA HIS A 155 9.24 11.50 -1.29
C HIS A 155 7.91 12.23 -1.49
N THR A 156 7.55 12.52 -2.74
CA THR A 156 6.34 13.28 -3.07
C THR A 156 5.08 12.51 -2.66
N PHE A 157 5.07 11.19 -2.91
CA PHE A 157 3.97 10.33 -2.48
C PHE A 157 3.83 10.34 -0.94
N THR A 158 4.94 10.18 -0.22
CA THR A 158 4.93 10.19 1.25
C THR A 158 4.47 11.53 1.80
N GLU A 159 5.04 12.64 1.34
CA GLU A 159 4.69 13.99 1.81
C GLU A 159 3.22 14.34 1.54
N THR A 160 2.69 13.95 0.38
CA THR A 160 1.33 14.36 -0.02
C THR A 160 0.21 13.44 0.49
N VAL A 161 0.53 12.20 0.84
CA VAL A 161 -0.47 11.21 1.30
C VAL A 161 -0.46 11.06 2.81
N ALA A 162 0.73 11.00 3.46
CA ALA A 162 0.83 10.76 4.88
C ALA A 162 0.33 11.96 5.72
N ASN A 163 -0.39 11.65 6.79
CA ASN A 163 -0.68 12.59 7.88
C ASN A 163 -0.04 12.14 9.21
N ARG A 164 0.70 11.04 9.18
CA ARG A 164 1.38 10.47 10.34
C ARG A 164 2.58 9.65 9.87
N ILE A 165 3.70 9.79 10.57
CA ILE A 165 4.95 9.06 10.31
C ILE A 165 5.21 8.11 11.47
N VAL A 166 5.46 6.84 11.18
CA VAL A 166 5.95 5.85 12.13
C VAL A 166 7.29 5.35 11.63
N GLU A 167 8.39 5.70 12.33
CA GLU A 167 9.72 5.21 11.97
C GLU A 167 10.10 4.03 12.85
N LEU A 168 10.39 2.90 12.21
CA LEU A 168 10.89 1.69 12.87
C LEU A 168 12.40 1.83 13.13
N THR A 169 12.81 1.59 14.35
CA THR A 169 14.21 1.64 14.78
C THR A 169 14.61 0.33 15.46
N PRO A 170 15.91 0.03 15.62
CA PRO A 170 16.36 -1.21 16.27
C PRO A 170 15.84 -1.43 17.69
N LYS A 171 15.57 -0.37 18.44
CA LYS A 171 15.14 -0.46 19.84
C LYS A 171 13.72 0.06 20.09
N GLY A 172 12.95 0.31 19.05
CA GLY A 172 11.58 0.77 19.20
C GLY A 172 11.05 1.46 17.93
N PHE A 173 10.20 2.46 18.11
CA PHE A 173 9.65 3.25 17.02
C PHE A 173 9.49 4.72 17.45
N ILE A 174 9.42 5.60 16.46
CA ILE A 174 9.09 7.01 16.63
C ILE A 174 7.75 7.25 15.95
N ASP A 175 6.81 7.87 16.63
CA ASP A 175 5.46 8.16 16.12
C ASP A 175 5.27 9.69 16.11
N SER A 176 4.95 10.24 14.94
CA SER A 176 4.87 11.69 14.74
C SER A 176 3.72 12.07 13.82
N LEU A 177 3.03 13.15 14.19
CA LEU A 177 1.97 13.78 13.38
C LEU A 177 2.48 14.92 12.47
N LYS A 178 3.80 15.08 12.37
CA LYS A 178 4.42 16.06 11.47
C LYS A 178 4.28 15.62 10.03
N SER A 179 4.33 16.57 9.09
CA SER A 179 4.50 16.24 7.69
C SER A 179 5.85 15.54 7.47
N PHE A 180 6.02 14.86 6.35
CA PHE A 180 7.27 14.16 6.09
C PHE A 180 8.45 15.11 5.96
N ASP A 181 8.25 16.27 5.32
CA ASP A 181 9.27 17.31 5.19
C ASP A 181 9.70 17.89 6.57
N GLU A 182 8.73 18.14 7.45
CA GLU A 182 9.02 18.60 8.81
C GLU A 182 9.72 17.52 9.62
N TYR A 183 9.32 16.27 9.44
CA TYR A 183 9.88 15.12 10.17
C TYR A 183 11.37 14.94 9.89
N ILE A 184 11.78 14.95 8.61
CA ILE A 184 13.16 14.67 8.21
C ILE A 184 14.16 15.76 8.62
N VAL A 185 13.71 16.99 8.87
CA VAL A 185 14.58 18.11 9.27
C VAL A 185 14.56 18.39 10.77
N ASP A 186 13.72 17.68 11.53
CA ASP A 186 13.53 17.93 12.96
C ASP A 186 14.70 17.38 13.80
N GLY A 187 15.40 18.29 14.50
CA GLY A 187 16.52 17.93 15.38
C GLY A 187 16.13 17.05 16.56
N GLY A 188 14.92 17.22 17.11
CA GLY A 188 14.40 16.38 18.21
C GLY A 188 14.14 14.96 17.76
N ILE A 189 13.64 14.75 16.55
CA ILE A 189 13.49 13.44 15.92
C ILE A 189 14.85 12.78 15.70
N ALA A 190 15.82 13.54 15.18
CA ALA A 190 17.19 13.03 14.99
C ALA A 190 17.84 12.55 16.31
N ASP A 191 17.60 13.25 17.42
CA ASP A 191 18.08 12.85 18.72
C ASP A 191 17.36 11.61 19.28
N GLN A 192 16.04 11.51 19.09
CA GLN A 192 15.27 10.30 19.43
C GLN A 192 15.76 9.08 18.63
N LYS A 193 16.01 9.25 17.34
CA LYS A 193 16.54 8.18 16.47
C LYS A 193 17.90 7.68 16.96
N LYS A 194 18.82 8.57 17.35
CA LYS A 194 20.10 8.19 17.95
C LYS A 194 19.95 7.40 19.25
N ALA A 195 18.97 7.76 20.08
CA ALA A 195 18.71 7.04 21.34
C ALA A 195 18.14 5.64 21.12
N LEU A 196 17.42 5.42 20.01
CA LEU A 196 16.76 4.18 19.63
C LEU A 196 17.55 3.34 18.61
N SER A 197 18.75 3.75 18.26
CA SER A 197 19.66 3.04 17.34
C SER A 197 20.40 1.88 18.00
#